data_468a76a2a12b689b0c02a1192ea6af8a
#
_entry.id   468a76a2a12b689b0c02a1192ea6af8a
#
_cell.length_a   1.000
_cell.length_b   1.000
_cell.length_c   1.000
_cell.angle_alpha   90.00
_cell.angle_beta   90.00
_cell.angle_gamma   90.00
#
_symmetry.space_group_name_H-M   'P 1'
#
loop_
_entity.id
_entity.type
_entity.pdbx_description
1 polymer ?
#
loop_
_entity_poly.entity_id
_entity_poly.type
_entity_poly.pdbx_seq_one_letter_code
_entity_poly.pdbx_strand_id
1 'polypeptide(L)'
;MAKETTYEEIARELKNRIYKPVYYLMGEESYYIDRISEYIAQTVLNENEKEFNQTIVYGADTDIATVINAAKRYPMMSKYQVVIVKEAQNIKNIEELVYYLQKPLDSTILVLCHKHGTLDRRKKLAAEIEKVGVLFESKKIKDAQLPGFISSYLKRRSVEIEPKASEMMAEFVGADLSRMAGELEKLIITLPRGQKRITPEQIERNIGISKDYNNFELRNALVAKDVFKANQIIKYFEENPKTNPLQMTLSVLFNFFSNLMLAYYAPDKSEQGIANQLGLKSSWQSKDYMVAMRKYSGVNVMQIIGEIRYCDAKSKGVGNPSLGDGDLLRELVYKILH
;
A
#
# COMPACT_ATOMS: atom_id res chain seq x y z
N MET A 1 -17.19 13.90 -17.03
CA MET A 1 -16.64 13.35 -15.78
C MET A 1 -15.56 14.31 -15.31
N ALA A 2 -15.60 14.80 -14.07
CA ALA A 2 -14.50 15.60 -13.52
C ALA A 2 -13.23 14.73 -13.51
N LYS A 3 -12.11 15.31 -13.91
CA LYS A 3 -10.82 14.62 -13.93
C LYS A 3 -10.43 14.29 -12.50
N GLU A 4 -10.23 13.02 -12.20
CA GLU A 4 -9.80 12.56 -10.87
C GLU A 4 -8.38 13.12 -10.59
N THR A 5 -8.23 13.95 -9.57
CA THR A 5 -6.93 14.54 -9.19
C THR A 5 -6.03 13.45 -8.63
N THR A 6 -4.80 13.35 -9.14
CA THR A 6 -3.81 12.35 -8.69
C THR A 6 -2.88 12.90 -7.61
N TYR A 7 -2.26 12.01 -6.82
CA TYR A 7 -1.23 12.40 -5.86
C TYR A 7 -0.06 13.15 -6.52
N GLU A 8 0.35 12.69 -7.70
CA GLU A 8 1.47 13.29 -8.46
C GLU A 8 1.16 14.73 -8.91
N GLU A 9 -0.09 14.99 -9.30
CA GLU A 9 -0.54 16.35 -9.66
C GLU A 9 -0.51 17.26 -8.44
N ILE A 10 -1.05 16.83 -7.30
CA ILE A 10 -1.02 17.59 -6.05
C ILE A 10 0.43 17.86 -5.61
N ALA A 11 1.26 16.82 -5.58
CA ALA A 11 2.66 16.95 -5.17
C ALA A 11 3.45 17.90 -6.07
N ARG A 12 3.16 17.94 -7.38
CA ARG A 12 3.77 18.86 -8.32
C ARG A 12 3.31 20.31 -8.08
N GLU A 13 2.01 20.54 -7.87
CA GLU A 13 1.48 21.87 -7.54
C GLU A 13 2.09 22.41 -6.26
N LEU A 14 2.12 21.61 -5.19
CA LEU A 14 2.70 21.98 -3.90
C LEU A 14 4.19 22.33 -4.01
N LYS A 15 4.97 21.54 -4.76
CA LYS A 15 6.39 21.87 -5.02
C LYS A 15 6.58 23.20 -5.76
N ASN A 16 5.65 23.55 -6.64
CA ASN A 16 5.65 24.80 -7.36
C ASN A 16 5.03 25.96 -6.56
N ARG A 17 4.71 25.73 -5.26
CA ARG A 17 4.05 26.70 -4.37
C ARG A 17 2.69 27.18 -4.89
N ILE A 18 1.99 26.33 -5.64
CA ILE A 18 0.62 26.56 -6.09
C ILE A 18 -0.30 25.89 -5.07
N TYR A 19 -0.96 26.71 -4.26
CA TYR A 19 -1.84 26.22 -3.21
C TYR A 19 -3.30 26.48 -3.55
N LYS A 20 -4.17 25.56 -3.12
CA LYS A 20 -5.63 25.74 -3.19
C LYS A 20 -6.15 26.07 -1.79
N PRO A 21 -7.26 26.81 -1.69
CA PRO A 21 -7.82 27.18 -0.38
C PRO A 21 -8.27 25.98 0.45
N VAL A 22 -8.65 24.88 -0.19
CA VAL A 22 -9.14 23.68 0.50
C VAL A 22 -8.58 22.42 -0.13
N TYR A 23 -8.11 21.51 0.72
CA TYR A 23 -7.74 20.13 0.39
C TYR A 23 -8.58 19.19 1.24
N TYR A 24 -9.49 18.46 0.62
CA TYR A 24 -10.20 17.35 1.26
C TYR A 24 -9.57 16.05 0.78
N LEU A 25 -8.80 15.41 1.67
CA LEU A 25 -8.03 14.21 1.42
C LEU A 25 -8.74 13.04 2.07
N MET A 26 -9.24 12.10 1.30
CA MET A 26 -10.06 10.99 1.80
C MET A 26 -9.60 9.65 1.23
N GLY A 27 -9.99 8.53 1.85
CA GLY A 27 -9.81 7.19 1.31
C GLY A 27 -9.20 6.18 2.26
N GLU A 28 -9.07 4.96 1.77
CA GLU A 28 -8.58 3.81 2.51
C GLU A 28 -7.06 3.81 2.70
N GLU A 29 -6.30 4.43 1.78
CA GLU A 29 -4.84 4.50 1.85
C GLU A 29 -4.38 5.78 2.56
N SER A 30 -4.05 5.67 3.83
CA SER A 30 -3.66 6.81 4.67
C SER A 30 -2.33 7.44 4.28
N TYR A 31 -1.42 6.67 3.67
CA TYR A 31 -0.06 7.12 3.33
C TYR A 31 -0.05 8.42 2.51
N TYR A 32 -0.82 8.49 1.43
CA TYR A 32 -0.84 9.68 0.58
C TYR A 32 -1.53 10.87 1.24
N ILE A 33 -2.55 10.63 2.07
CA ILE A 33 -3.23 11.66 2.87
C ILE A 33 -2.24 12.31 3.83
N ASP A 34 -1.47 11.49 4.56
CA ASP A 34 -0.45 11.96 5.49
C ASP A 34 0.66 12.70 4.77
N ARG A 35 1.18 12.17 3.66
CA ARG A 35 2.25 12.81 2.88
C ARG A 35 1.88 14.20 2.37
N ILE A 36 0.64 14.38 1.89
CA ILE A 36 0.17 15.71 1.42
C ILE A 36 0.04 16.66 2.61
N SER A 37 -0.64 16.24 3.68
CA SER A 37 -0.86 17.10 4.85
C SER A 37 0.43 17.48 5.56
N GLU A 38 1.38 16.55 5.71
CA GLU A 38 2.70 16.80 6.28
C GLU A 38 3.53 17.75 5.42
N TYR A 39 3.51 17.56 4.09
CA TYR A 39 4.21 18.45 3.18
C TYR A 39 3.69 19.89 3.32
N ILE A 40 2.38 20.10 3.36
CA ILE A 40 1.76 21.42 3.59
C ILE A 40 2.19 21.97 4.94
N ALA A 41 2.11 21.19 6.02
CA ALA A 41 2.48 21.60 7.37
C ALA A 41 3.95 22.04 7.49
N GLN A 42 4.84 21.40 6.73
CA GLN A 42 6.28 21.64 6.81
C GLN A 42 6.78 22.75 5.90
N THR A 43 6.11 23.00 4.76
CA THR A 43 6.71 23.80 3.67
C THR A 43 5.99 25.12 3.36
N VAL A 44 4.73 25.27 3.77
CA VAL A 44 3.96 26.50 3.44
C VAL A 44 4.44 27.68 4.29
N LEU A 45 4.65 27.44 5.59
CA LEU A 45 5.06 28.43 6.57
C LEU A 45 6.49 28.15 7.03
N ASN A 46 7.25 29.20 7.31
CA ASN A 46 8.52 29.07 8.02
C ASN A 46 8.30 28.85 9.53
N GLU A 47 9.33 28.48 10.29
CA GLU A 47 9.19 28.11 11.69
C GLU A 47 8.60 29.25 12.56
N ASN A 48 8.98 30.51 12.30
CA ASN A 48 8.47 31.66 13.05
C ASN A 48 7.00 31.98 12.72
N GLU A 49 6.57 31.68 11.48
CA GLU A 49 5.18 31.89 11.04
C GLU A 49 4.25 30.80 11.58
N LYS A 50 4.74 29.57 11.79
CA LYS A 50 3.94 28.44 12.25
C LYS A 50 3.29 28.69 13.60
N GLU A 51 4.00 29.35 14.51
CA GLU A 51 3.49 29.61 15.86
C GLU A 51 2.15 30.37 15.86
N PHE A 52 1.97 31.31 14.95
CA PHE A 52 0.77 32.16 14.85
C PHE A 52 -0.21 31.73 13.75
N ASN A 53 0.27 31.06 12.70
CA ASN A 53 -0.51 30.83 11.49
C ASN A 53 -0.74 29.33 11.18
N GLN A 54 -0.26 28.41 12.02
CA GLN A 54 -0.53 26.99 11.86
C GLN A 54 -1.43 26.46 12.96
N THR A 55 -2.53 25.82 12.59
CA THR A 55 -3.43 25.15 13.52
C THR A 55 -3.58 23.70 13.07
N ILE A 56 -3.23 22.75 13.95
CA ILE A 56 -3.42 21.32 13.71
C ILE A 56 -4.32 20.79 14.81
N VAL A 57 -5.46 20.23 14.44
CA VAL A 57 -6.45 19.67 15.37
C VAL A 57 -6.88 18.27 14.92
N TYR A 58 -7.44 17.51 15.85
CA TYR A 58 -8.04 16.21 15.54
C TYR A 58 -9.55 16.33 15.50
N GLY A 59 -10.19 15.62 14.56
CA GLY A 59 -11.65 15.68 14.38
C GLY A 59 -12.46 15.27 15.61
N ALA A 60 -11.91 14.43 16.49
CA ALA A 60 -12.55 14.04 17.73
C ALA A 60 -12.54 15.15 18.80
N ASP A 61 -11.57 16.08 18.74
CA ASP A 61 -11.32 17.11 19.73
C ASP A 61 -11.85 18.49 19.30
N THR A 62 -12.54 18.57 18.15
CA THR A 62 -13.04 19.83 17.61
C THR A 62 -14.41 19.66 16.95
N ASP A 63 -15.05 20.76 16.65
CA ASP A 63 -16.28 20.83 15.88
C ASP A 63 -16.10 21.63 14.59
N ILE A 64 -17.05 21.51 13.67
CA ILE A 64 -16.97 22.17 12.37
C ILE A 64 -17.03 23.70 12.47
N ALA A 65 -17.74 24.25 13.47
CA ALA A 65 -17.82 25.69 13.69
C ALA A 65 -16.44 26.25 14.11
N THR A 66 -15.76 25.58 15.02
CA THR A 66 -14.37 25.90 15.42
C THR A 66 -13.41 25.88 14.27
N VAL A 67 -13.48 24.83 13.41
CA VAL A 67 -12.66 24.72 12.18
C VAL A 67 -12.95 25.87 11.21
N ILE A 68 -14.21 26.19 10.96
CA ILE A 68 -14.61 27.31 10.09
C ILE A 68 -14.13 28.64 10.65
N ASN A 69 -14.26 28.85 11.96
CA ASN A 69 -13.78 30.07 12.62
C ASN A 69 -12.25 30.21 12.52
N ALA A 70 -11.52 29.11 12.71
CA ALA A 70 -10.08 29.08 12.47
C ALA A 70 -9.74 29.42 11.02
N ALA A 71 -10.44 28.83 10.06
CA ALA A 71 -10.18 29.04 8.63
C ALA A 71 -10.55 30.46 8.14
N LYS A 72 -11.40 31.19 8.87
CA LYS A 72 -11.78 32.58 8.57
C LYS A 72 -10.84 33.63 9.15
N ARG A 73 -9.83 33.25 9.92
CA ARG A 73 -8.84 34.20 10.43
C ARG A 73 -7.92 34.67 9.31
N TYR A 74 -7.44 35.90 9.42
CA TYR A 74 -6.38 36.40 8.55
C TYR A 74 -5.01 36.01 9.12
N PRO A 75 -4.04 35.66 8.28
CA PRO A 75 -2.69 35.36 8.74
C PRO A 75 -2.03 36.56 9.40
N MET A 76 -1.21 36.31 10.42
CA MET A 76 -0.43 37.33 11.12
C MET A 76 1.00 37.34 10.54
N MET A 77 1.41 38.46 9.97
CA MET A 77 2.76 38.67 9.39
C MET A 77 3.21 37.56 8.39
N SER A 78 2.26 36.89 7.76
CA SER A 78 2.49 35.84 6.78
C SER A 78 1.52 35.95 5.61
N LYS A 79 1.87 35.33 4.49
CA LYS A 79 0.98 35.27 3.33
C LYS A 79 -0.17 34.29 3.52
N TYR A 80 0.08 33.23 4.26
CA TYR A 80 -0.88 32.14 4.43
C TYR A 80 -1.11 31.79 5.90
N GLN A 81 -2.32 31.29 6.17
CA GLN A 81 -2.67 30.54 7.35
C GLN A 81 -2.93 29.10 6.93
N VAL A 82 -2.48 28.15 7.74
CA VAL A 82 -2.66 26.71 7.51
C VAL A 82 -3.50 26.11 8.63
N VAL A 83 -4.62 25.50 8.28
CA VAL A 83 -5.48 24.78 9.22
C VAL A 83 -5.58 23.34 8.77
N ILE A 84 -5.08 22.39 9.59
CA ILE A 84 -5.09 20.97 9.30
C ILE A 84 -5.97 20.25 10.31
N VAL A 85 -6.96 19.55 9.80
CA VAL A 85 -7.83 18.69 10.61
C VAL A 85 -7.47 17.23 10.32
N LYS A 86 -6.82 16.59 11.28
CA LYS A 86 -6.55 15.16 11.23
C LYS A 86 -7.79 14.38 11.65
N GLU A 87 -8.00 13.21 11.06
CA GLU A 87 -9.16 12.35 11.33
C GLU A 87 -10.50 13.08 11.22
N ALA A 88 -10.66 13.85 10.13
CA ALA A 88 -11.85 14.64 9.85
C ALA A 88 -13.16 13.82 9.78
N GLN A 89 -13.09 12.50 9.61
CA GLN A 89 -14.26 11.60 9.69
C GLN A 89 -14.95 11.63 11.05
N ASN A 90 -14.26 12.06 12.11
CA ASN A 90 -14.81 12.15 13.46
C ASN A 90 -15.53 13.47 13.75
N ILE A 91 -15.47 14.45 12.83
CA ILE A 91 -16.18 15.73 12.99
C ILE A 91 -17.67 15.52 12.78
N LYS A 92 -18.45 15.95 13.77
CA LYS A 92 -19.92 16.01 13.64
C LYS A 92 -20.33 17.15 12.71
N ASN A 93 -21.36 16.93 11.91
CA ASN A 93 -21.96 17.94 11.03
C ASN A 93 -20.98 18.54 10.01
N ILE A 94 -20.04 17.72 9.49
CA ILE A 94 -19.03 18.19 8.52
C ILE A 94 -19.66 18.81 7.27
N GLU A 95 -20.91 18.50 6.97
CA GLU A 95 -21.70 19.09 5.89
C GLU A 95 -21.85 20.62 6.00
N GLU A 96 -21.77 21.19 7.20
CA GLU A 96 -21.84 22.65 7.42
C GLU A 96 -20.63 23.38 6.84
N LEU A 97 -19.53 22.67 6.51
CA LEU A 97 -18.39 23.25 5.80
C LEU A 97 -18.81 23.92 4.48
N VAL A 98 -19.91 23.51 3.88
CA VAL A 98 -20.49 24.12 2.66
C VAL A 98 -20.65 25.65 2.82
N TYR A 99 -20.96 26.16 4.01
CA TYR A 99 -21.11 27.59 4.24
C TYR A 99 -19.78 28.36 4.11
N TYR A 100 -18.66 27.74 4.52
CA TYR A 100 -17.33 28.31 4.32
C TYR A 100 -16.89 28.25 2.86
N LEU A 101 -17.20 27.14 2.18
CA LEU A 101 -16.79 26.90 0.80
C LEU A 101 -17.44 27.85 -0.21
N GLN A 102 -18.53 28.52 0.14
CA GLN A 102 -19.14 29.55 -0.72
C GLN A 102 -18.21 30.74 -0.96
N LYS A 103 -17.39 31.09 0.02
CA LYS A 103 -16.40 32.17 -0.07
C LYS A 103 -15.21 31.88 0.83
N PRO A 104 -14.35 30.91 0.45
CA PRO A 104 -13.16 30.60 1.22
C PRO A 104 -12.16 31.77 1.13
N LEU A 105 -11.32 31.92 2.14
CA LEU A 105 -10.26 32.92 2.11
C LEU A 105 -9.07 32.40 1.29
N ASP A 106 -8.60 33.16 0.33
CA ASP A 106 -7.42 32.81 -0.50
C ASP A 106 -6.12 32.77 0.30
N SER A 107 -6.08 33.42 1.47
CA SER A 107 -4.97 33.39 2.41
C SER A 107 -5.00 32.18 3.35
N THR A 108 -6.03 31.34 3.32
CA THR A 108 -6.14 30.15 4.16
C THR A 108 -5.97 28.89 3.33
N ILE A 109 -5.17 27.97 3.84
CA ILE A 109 -5.05 26.60 3.31
C ILE A 109 -5.67 25.67 4.35
N LEU A 110 -6.90 25.22 4.09
CA LEU A 110 -7.63 24.28 4.93
C LEU A 110 -7.43 22.87 4.43
N VAL A 111 -6.90 22.00 5.26
CA VAL A 111 -6.65 20.57 4.93
C VAL A 111 -7.48 19.69 5.84
N LEU A 112 -8.34 18.85 5.25
CA LEU A 112 -9.15 17.88 5.98
C LEU A 112 -8.67 16.47 5.60
N CYS A 113 -8.16 15.74 6.58
CA CYS A 113 -7.67 14.36 6.42
C CYS A 113 -8.74 13.38 6.89
N HIS A 114 -9.50 12.81 5.96
CA HIS A 114 -10.56 11.84 6.20
C HIS A 114 -10.05 10.44 5.88
N LYS A 115 -9.59 9.72 6.89
CA LYS A 115 -9.01 8.39 6.73
C LYS A 115 -10.07 7.29 6.84
N HIS A 116 -9.80 6.16 6.18
CA HIS A 116 -10.62 4.94 6.23
C HIS A 116 -12.10 5.15 5.83
N GLY A 117 -12.35 6.13 4.95
CA GLY A 117 -13.67 6.42 4.44
C GLY A 117 -13.64 7.46 3.34
N THR A 118 -14.79 7.73 2.76
CA THR A 118 -14.97 8.70 1.68
C THR A 118 -16.25 9.51 1.87
N LEU A 119 -16.25 10.74 1.34
CA LEU A 119 -17.48 11.50 1.19
C LEU A 119 -18.35 10.91 0.07
N ASP A 120 -19.64 10.94 0.27
CA ASP A 120 -20.57 10.67 -0.83
C ASP A 120 -20.47 11.81 -1.88
N ARG A 121 -19.90 11.50 -3.03
CA ARG A 121 -19.68 12.47 -4.13
C ARG A 121 -20.98 13.07 -4.68
N ARG A 122 -22.15 12.48 -4.37
CA ARG A 122 -23.48 13.01 -4.76
C ARG A 122 -23.92 14.13 -3.85
N LYS A 123 -23.33 14.28 -2.66
CA LYS A 123 -23.69 15.34 -1.71
C LYS A 123 -23.12 16.69 -2.14
N LYS A 124 -23.83 17.74 -1.77
CA LYS A 124 -23.46 19.14 -2.03
C LYS A 124 -22.03 19.48 -1.57
N LEU A 125 -21.59 18.95 -0.43
CA LEU A 125 -20.26 19.18 0.12
C LEU A 125 -19.15 18.80 -0.87
N ALA A 126 -19.21 17.61 -1.48
CA ALA A 126 -18.23 17.17 -2.45
C ALA A 126 -18.15 18.11 -3.66
N ALA A 127 -19.29 18.48 -4.21
CA ALA A 127 -19.39 19.41 -5.34
C ALA A 127 -18.81 20.80 -5.03
N GLU A 128 -19.08 21.34 -3.83
CA GLU A 128 -18.52 22.63 -3.42
C GLU A 128 -16.99 22.57 -3.20
N ILE A 129 -16.47 21.46 -2.63
CA ILE A 129 -15.01 21.29 -2.51
C ILE A 129 -14.34 21.26 -3.89
N GLU A 130 -14.91 20.52 -4.86
CA GLU A 130 -14.33 20.42 -6.22
C GLU A 130 -14.29 21.76 -6.95
N LYS A 131 -15.19 22.70 -6.63
CA LYS A 131 -15.21 24.04 -7.24
C LYS A 131 -14.07 24.94 -6.76
N VAL A 132 -13.73 24.88 -5.48
CA VAL A 132 -12.82 25.85 -4.84
C VAL A 132 -11.49 25.24 -4.41
N GLY A 133 -11.36 23.92 -4.44
CA GLY A 133 -10.21 23.22 -3.90
C GLY A 133 -9.92 21.89 -4.55
N VAL A 134 -9.36 20.99 -3.78
CA VAL A 134 -8.99 19.63 -4.18
C VAL A 134 -9.81 18.61 -3.40
N LEU A 135 -10.54 17.74 -4.09
CA LEU A 135 -11.11 16.53 -3.54
C LEU A 135 -10.25 15.35 -4.02
N PHE A 136 -9.42 14.82 -3.14
CA PHE A 136 -8.51 13.71 -3.45
C PHE A 136 -8.97 12.43 -2.77
N GLU A 137 -9.08 11.35 -3.54
CA GLU A 137 -9.40 10.02 -3.03
C GLU A 137 -8.19 9.09 -3.12
N SER A 138 -7.66 8.70 -1.96
CA SER A 138 -6.54 7.77 -1.82
C SER A 138 -7.06 6.34 -1.75
N LYS A 139 -7.05 5.66 -2.91
CA LYS A 139 -7.51 4.28 -3.02
C LYS A 139 -6.45 3.31 -2.54
N LYS A 140 -6.89 2.21 -1.90
CA LYS A 140 -6.00 1.14 -1.46
C LYS A 140 -5.21 0.58 -2.63
N ILE A 141 -3.90 0.45 -2.45
CA ILE A 141 -3.02 -0.14 -3.45
C ILE A 141 -3.21 -1.67 -3.49
N LYS A 142 -3.20 -2.23 -4.69
CA LYS A 142 -3.24 -3.70 -4.89
C LYS A 142 -1.82 -4.25 -4.86
N ASP A 143 -1.64 -5.50 -4.41
CA ASP A 143 -0.32 -6.15 -4.31
C ASP A 143 0.47 -6.10 -5.63
N ALA A 144 -0.19 -6.31 -6.76
CA ALA A 144 0.42 -6.20 -8.09
C ALA A 144 0.99 -4.79 -8.42
N GLN A 145 0.61 -3.77 -7.66
CA GLN A 145 1.08 -2.39 -7.86
C GLN A 145 2.26 -2.03 -6.95
N LEU A 146 2.55 -2.84 -5.92
CA LEU A 146 3.62 -2.61 -4.95
C LEU A 146 5.00 -2.45 -5.58
N PRO A 147 5.44 -3.29 -6.53
CA PRO A 147 6.73 -3.09 -7.19
C PRO A 147 6.85 -1.75 -7.90
N GLY A 148 5.73 -1.26 -8.47
CA GLY A 148 5.66 0.06 -9.09
C GLY A 148 5.77 1.20 -8.08
N PHE A 149 5.15 1.07 -6.91
CA PHE A 149 5.30 2.01 -5.79
C PHE A 149 6.75 2.06 -5.31
N ILE A 150 7.36 0.89 -5.01
CA ILE A 150 8.73 0.75 -4.55
C ILE A 150 9.69 1.44 -5.51
N SER A 151 9.60 1.11 -6.81
CA SER A 151 10.45 1.71 -7.85
C SER A 151 10.29 3.22 -7.94
N SER A 152 9.05 3.73 -7.89
CA SER A 152 8.76 5.16 -7.94
C SER A 152 9.27 5.90 -6.69
N TYR A 153 9.15 5.26 -5.52
CA TYR A 153 9.63 5.79 -4.25
C TYR A 153 11.15 5.98 -4.25
N LEU A 154 11.89 4.95 -4.68
CA LEU A 154 13.35 4.93 -4.74
C LEU A 154 13.90 5.86 -5.83
N LYS A 155 13.26 5.90 -7.00
CA LYS A 155 13.65 6.80 -8.10
C LYS A 155 13.68 8.28 -7.70
N ARG A 156 12.73 8.71 -6.85
CA ARG A 156 12.70 10.09 -6.31
C ARG A 156 13.92 10.41 -5.43
N ARG A 157 14.65 9.39 -4.96
CA ARG A 157 15.86 9.46 -4.12
C ARG A 157 17.12 9.06 -4.88
N SER A 158 17.02 8.91 -6.22
CA SER A 158 18.12 8.48 -7.08
C SER A 158 18.70 7.11 -6.70
N VAL A 159 17.85 6.22 -6.21
CA VAL A 159 18.16 4.83 -5.87
C VAL A 159 17.35 3.90 -6.75
N GLU A 160 17.96 2.79 -7.16
CA GLU A 160 17.33 1.69 -7.89
C GLU A 160 17.17 0.47 -6.98
N ILE A 161 16.36 -0.49 -7.40
CA ILE A 161 16.19 -1.78 -6.73
C ILE A 161 16.16 -2.90 -7.77
N GLU A 162 16.78 -4.02 -7.44
CA GLU A 162 16.69 -5.21 -8.28
C GLU A 162 15.29 -5.82 -8.25
N PRO A 163 14.82 -6.44 -9.37
CA PRO A 163 13.48 -7.02 -9.43
C PRO A 163 13.19 -8.00 -8.28
N LYS A 164 14.12 -8.95 -8.02
CA LYS A 164 14.00 -9.90 -6.91
C LYS A 164 13.90 -9.22 -5.55
N ALA A 165 14.72 -8.20 -5.31
CA ALA A 165 14.67 -7.41 -4.08
C ALA A 165 13.34 -6.66 -3.92
N SER A 166 12.79 -6.11 -5.01
CA SER A 166 11.48 -5.46 -5.00
C SER A 166 10.34 -6.43 -4.69
N GLU A 167 10.40 -7.65 -5.22
CA GLU A 167 9.42 -8.68 -4.93
C GLU A 167 9.50 -9.16 -3.48
N MET A 168 10.71 -9.39 -2.94
CA MET A 168 10.93 -9.70 -1.52
C MET A 168 10.33 -8.64 -0.60
N MET A 169 10.52 -7.36 -0.92
CA MET A 169 9.94 -6.25 -0.15
C MET A 169 8.41 -6.23 -0.24
N ALA A 170 7.87 -6.38 -1.44
CA ALA A 170 6.41 -6.37 -1.66
C ALA A 170 5.73 -7.51 -0.90
N GLU A 171 6.33 -8.69 -0.90
CA GLU A 171 5.80 -9.86 -0.21
C GLU A 171 5.87 -9.74 1.32
N PHE A 172 7.01 -9.27 1.84
CA PHE A 172 7.24 -9.19 3.29
C PHE A 172 6.43 -8.07 3.96
N VAL A 173 6.38 -6.89 3.33
CA VAL A 173 5.71 -5.72 3.90
C VAL A 173 4.22 -5.71 3.55
N GLY A 174 3.87 -6.19 2.36
CA GLY A 174 2.51 -6.15 1.84
C GLY A 174 2.07 -4.73 1.48
N ALA A 175 0.74 -4.52 1.46
CA ALA A 175 0.11 -3.28 1.01
C ALA A 175 0.12 -2.14 2.05
N ASP A 176 0.85 -2.25 3.15
CA ASP A 176 1.09 -1.16 4.10
C ASP A 176 2.16 -0.20 3.55
N LEU A 177 1.74 0.87 2.87
CA LEU A 177 2.67 1.83 2.25
C LEU A 177 3.47 2.64 3.26
N SER A 178 2.95 2.89 4.46
CA SER A 178 3.67 3.61 5.51
C SER A 178 4.84 2.78 6.02
N ARG A 179 4.59 1.51 6.31
CA ARG A 179 5.62 0.54 6.69
C ARG A 179 6.60 0.32 5.54
N MET A 180 6.12 0.17 4.30
CA MET A 180 6.96 0.03 3.11
C MET A 180 7.92 1.21 2.97
N ALA A 181 7.43 2.44 3.09
CA ALA A 181 8.27 3.63 3.02
C ALA A 181 9.33 3.66 4.13
N GLY A 182 8.98 3.27 5.37
CA GLY A 182 9.91 3.17 6.49
C GLY A 182 11.02 2.15 6.25
N GLU A 183 10.68 0.96 5.74
CA GLU A 183 11.68 -0.07 5.41
C GLU A 183 12.58 0.37 4.24
N LEU A 184 12.03 1.03 3.22
CA LEU A 184 12.83 1.58 2.11
C LEU A 184 13.79 2.68 2.58
N GLU A 185 13.38 3.56 3.51
CA GLU A 185 14.30 4.57 4.10
C GLU A 185 15.44 3.90 4.86
N LYS A 186 15.18 2.87 5.65
CA LYS A 186 16.25 2.11 6.33
C LYS A 186 17.25 1.54 5.33
N LEU A 187 16.77 0.94 4.25
CA LEU A 187 17.63 0.42 3.19
C LEU A 187 18.47 1.52 2.55
N ILE A 188 17.89 2.69 2.25
CA ILE A 188 18.62 3.84 1.67
C ILE A 188 19.74 4.31 2.61
N ILE A 189 19.45 4.44 3.91
CA ILE A 189 20.41 4.91 4.91
C ILE A 189 21.57 3.91 5.08
N THR A 190 21.30 2.62 4.95
CA THR A 190 22.29 1.55 5.11
C THR A 190 23.07 1.21 3.83
N LEU A 191 22.76 1.88 2.71
CA LEU A 191 23.50 1.68 1.48
C LEU A 191 24.98 2.08 1.65
N PRO A 192 25.93 1.26 1.19
CA PRO A 192 27.35 1.63 1.14
C PRO A 192 27.57 2.92 0.32
N ARG A 193 28.58 3.70 0.71
CA ARG A 193 28.93 4.94 -0.01
C ARG A 193 29.14 4.66 -1.50
N GLY A 194 28.45 5.41 -2.36
CA GLY A 194 28.52 5.30 -3.82
C GLY A 194 27.60 4.23 -4.43
N GLN A 195 27.01 3.36 -3.65
CA GLN A 195 26.02 2.41 -4.15
C GLN A 195 24.64 3.05 -4.23
N LYS A 196 24.00 2.88 -5.39
CA LYS A 196 22.66 3.42 -5.67
C LYS A 196 21.63 2.35 -6.07
N ARG A 197 21.96 1.08 -5.79
CA ARG A 197 21.09 -0.05 -6.13
C ARG A 197 20.93 -0.96 -4.93
N ILE A 198 19.69 -1.27 -4.58
CA ILE A 198 19.32 -2.21 -3.53
C ILE A 198 19.29 -3.62 -4.11
N THR A 199 19.98 -4.56 -3.46
CA THR A 199 20.07 -5.97 -3.84
C THR A 199 19.35 -6.87 -2.84
N PRO A 200 19.05 -8.15 -3.19
CA PRO A 200 18.49 -9.12 -2.24
C PRO A 200 19.34 -9.31 -0.98
N GLU A 201 20.68 -9.29 -1.10
CA GLU A 201 21.60 -9.42 0.05
C GLU A 201 21.46 -8.27 1.05
N GLN A 202 21.18 -7.06 0.56
CA GLN A 202 20.94 -5.91 1.44
C GLN A 202 19.62 -6.03 2.17
N ILE A 203 18.59 -6.58 1.54
CA ILE A 203 17.31 -6.88 2.19
C ILE A 203 17.51 -7.93 3.27
N GLU A 204 18.20 -9.02 2.96
CA GLU A 204 18.53 -10.06 3.94
C GLU A 204 19.23 -9.49 5.16
N ARG A 205 20.27 -8.66 4.95
CA ARG A 205 21.08 -8.06 6.03
C ARG A 205 20.31 -7.06 6.89
N ASN A 206 19.47 -6.21 6.28
CA ASN A 206 18.88 -5.04 6.95
C ASN A 206 17.44 -5.24 7.38
N ILE A 207 16.71 -6.14 6.70
CA ILE A 207 15.29 -6.44 6.96
C ILE A 207 15.14 -7.81 7.64
N GLY A 208 16.13 -8.70 7.49
CA GLY A 208 16.11 -10.04 8.09
C GLY A 208 15.32 -11.07 7.29
N ILE A 209 15.09 -10.81 6.01
CA ILE A 209 14.41 -11.76 5.11
C ILE A 209 15.48 -12.54 4.36
N SER A 210 15.49 -13.86 4.51
CA SER A 210 16.43 -14.70 3.76
C SER A 210 16.21 -14.56 2.25
N LYS A 211 17.28 -14.33 1.50
CA LYS A 211 17.23 -14.27 0.04
C LYS A 211 16.99 -15.62 -0.63
N ASP A 212 17.29 -16.71 0.08
CA ASP A 212 17.23 -18.08 -0.43
C ASP A 212 16.07 -18.89 0.15
N TYR A 213 15.56 -18.49 1.33
CA TYR A 213 14.51 -19.17 2.07
C TYR A 213 13.43 -18.17 2.50
N ASN A 214 12.55 -17.82 1.56
CA ASN A 214 11.41 -16.93 1.77
C ASN A 214 10.20 -17.46 0.99
N ASN A 215 9.03 -16.85 1.17
CA ASN A 215 7.81 -17.31 0.52
C ASN A 215 7.86 -17.22 -1.01
N PHE A 216 8.62 -16.25 -1.56
CA PHE A 216 8.84 -16.14 -3.00
C PHE A 216 9.60 -17.38 -3.53
N GLU A 217 10.69 -17.77 -2.86
CA GLU A 217 11.48 -18.95 -3.22
C GLU A 217 10.67 -20.24 -3.00
N LEU A 218 9.83 -20.32 -1.95
CA LEU A 218 8.91 -21.44 -1.78
C LEU A 218 7.93 -21.56 -2.95
N ARG A 219 7.29 -20.44 -3.32
CA ARG A 219 6.39 -20.39 -4.49
C ARG A 219 7.10 -20.84 -5.75
N ASN A 220 8.32 -20.36 -6.00
CA ASN A 220 9.11 -20.74 -7.18
C ASN A 220 9.46 -22.23 -7.17
N ALA A 221 9.84 -22.78 -6.03
CA ALA A 221 10.09 -24.21 -5.87
C ALA A 221 8.82 -25.04 -6.18
N LEU A 222 7.66 -24.60 -5.71
CA LEU A 222 6.37 -25.23 -6.00
C LEU A 222 6.04 -25.15 -7.49
N VAL A 223 6.18 -23.98 -8.11
CA VAL A 223 5.98 -23.80 -9.57
C VAL A 223 6.90 -24.69 -10.37
N ALA A 224 8.15 -24.85 -9.94
CA ALA A 224 9.12 -25.73 -10.56
C ALA A 224 8.88 -27.23 -10.25
N LYS A 225 8.04 -27.55 -9.25
CA LYS A 225 7.92 -28.88 -8.62
C LYS A 225 9.27 -29.38 -8.08
N ASP A 226 10.08 -28.46 -7.54
CA ASP A 226 11.36 -28.77 -6.90
C ASP A 226 11.10 -29.18 -5.45
N VAL A 227 10.88 -30.49 -5.25
CA VAL A 227 10.58 -31.10 -3.95
C VAL A 227 11.72 -30.87 -2.96
N PHE A 228 12.98 -30.94 -3.40
CA PHE A 228 14.13 -30.80 -2.53
C PHE A 228 14.23 -29.36 -1.98
N LYS A 229 14.17 -28.36 -2.86
CA LYS A 229 14.22 -26.95 -2.48
C LYS A 229 13.04 -26.55 -1.61
N ALA A 230 11.82 -27.00 -1.92
CA ALA A 230 10.64 -26.74 -1.12
C ALA A 230 10.81 -27.26 0.30
N ASN A 231 11.32 -28.49 0.49
CA ASN A 231 11.56 -29.05 1.83
C ASN A 231 12.65 -28.31 2.60
N GLN A 232 13.72 -27.83 1.95
CA GLN A 232 14.73 -27.01 2.58
C GLN A 232 14.12 -25.69 3.11
N ILE A 233 13.25 -25.05 2.34
CA ILE A 233 12.59 -23.80 2.75
C ILE A 233 11.64 -24.03 3.92
N ILE A 234 10.84 -25.11 3.88
CA ILE A 234 9.93 -25.46 4.98
C ILE A 234 10.71 -25.69 6.27
N LYS A 235 11.81 -26.45 6.21
CA LYS A 235 12.68 -26.67 7.36
C LYS A 235 13.19 -25.35 7.95
N TYR A 236 13.63 -24.43 7.09
CA TYR A 236 14.05 -23.11 7.52
C TYR A 236 12.92 -22.31 8.20
N PHE A 237 11.68 -22.40 7.69
CA PHE A 237 10.52 -21.74 8.29
C PHE A 237 10.17 -22.31 9.66
N GLU A 238 10.25 -23.64 9.85
CA GLU A 238 10.07 -24.31 11.14
C GLU A 238 11.11 -23.85 12.18
N GLU A 239 12.35 -23.67 11.77
CA GLU A 239 13.44 -23.17 12.63
C GLU A 239 13.32 -21.68 12.93
N ASN A 240 12.59 -20.91 12.08
CA ASN A 240 12.45 -19.45 12.16
C ASN A 240 10.97 -18.98 12.10
N PRO A 241 10.09 -19.44 12.99
CA PRO A 241 8.63 -19.21 12.88
C PRO A 241 8.22 -17.76 13.09
N LYS A 242 8.99 -16.97 13.82
CA LYS A 242 8.70 -15.54 14.06
C LYS A 242 8.83 -14.68 12.79
N THR A 243 9.79 -15.01 11.94
CA THR A 243 10.04 -14.31 10.68
C THR A 243 9.23 -14.88 9.52
N ASN A 244 8.76 -16.13 9.66
CA ASN A 244 8.02 -16.84 8.61
C ASN A 244 6.72 -17.43 9.19
N PRO A 245 5.76 -16.60 9.63
CA PRO A 245 4.51 -17.10 10.19
C PRO A 245 3.68 -17.83 9.11
N LEU A 246 3.05 -18.94 9.47
CA LEU A 246 2.25 -19.77 8.55
C LEU A 246 1.20 -18.96 7.79
N GLN A 247 0.50 -18.03 8.45
CA GLN A 247 -0.56 -17.21 7.85
C GLN A 247 -0.06 -16.37 6.68
N MET A 248 1.19 -15.89 6.77
CA MET A 248 1.83 -15.16 5.68
C MET A 248 2.10 -16.07 4.48
N THR A 249 2.63 -17.27 4.74
CA THR A 249 2.86 -18.28 3.70
C THR A 249 1.56 -18.70 3.02
N LEU A 250 0.50 -18.96 3.80
CA LEU A 250 -0.81 -19.32 3.26
C LEU A 250 -1.38 -18.22 2.37
N SER A 251 -1.24 -16.95 2.78
CA SER A 251 -1.70 -15.80 1.99
C SER A 251 -0.98 -15.70 0.64
N VAL A 252 0.32 -15.90 0.62
CA VAL A 252 1.13 -15.85 -0.62
C VAL A 252 0.74 -17.00 -1.56
N LEU A 253 0.62 -18.22 -1.04
CA LEU A 253 0.23 -19.38 -1.83
C LEU A 253 -1.21 -19.25 -2.35
N PHE A 254 -2.14 -18.79 -1.51
CA PHE A 254 -3.52 -18.55 -1.91
C PHE A 254 -3.62 -17.54 -3.05
N ASN A 255 -2.93 -16.41 -2.94
CA ASN A 255 -2.90 -15.38 -3.98
C ASN A 255 -2.34 -15.93 -5.30
N PHE A 256 -1.25 -16.69 -5.23
CA PHE A 256 -0.66 -17.27 -6.43
C PHE A 256 -1.60 -18.28 -7.11
N PHE A 257 -2.13 -19.26 -6.38
CA PHE A 257 -2.99 -20.29 -6.96
C PHE A 257 -4.36 -19.73 -7.38
N SER A 258 -4.88 -18.73 -6.70
CA SER A 258 -6.10 -18.01 -7.13
C SER A 258 -5.88 -17.27 -8.45
N ASN A 259 -4.76 -16.57 -8.58
CA ASN A 259 -4.39 -15.92 -9.84
C ASN A 259 -4.12 -16.96 -10.95
N LEU A 260 -3.51 -18.08 -10.62
CA LEU A 260 -3.33 -19.20 -11.58
C LEU A 260 -4.67 -19.74 -12.06
N MET A 261 -5.66 -19.86 -11.18
CA MET A 261 -7.04 -20.22 -11.57
C MET A 261 -7.64 -19.19 -12.50
N LEU A 262 -7.49 -17.89 -12.22
CA LEU A 262 -7.95 -16.80 -13.09
C LEU A 262 -7.25 -16.84 -14.46
N ALA A 263 -5.96 -17.19 -14.51
CA ALA A 263 -5.22 -17.36 -15.77
C ALA A 263 -5.79 -18.48 -16.66
N TYR A 264 -6.38 -19.52 -16.06
CA TYR A 264 -7.09 -20.56 -16.82
C TYR A 264 -8.35 -20.05 -17.52
N TYR A 265 -8.96 -18.98 -17.04
CA TYR A 265 -10.14 -18.34 -17.65
C TYR A 265 -9.77 -17.18 -18.59
N ALA A 266 -8.48 -16.83 -18.75
CA ALA A 266 -8.08 -15.82 -19.71
C ALA A 266 -8.48 -16.25 -21.13
N PRO A 267 -9.15 -15.39 -21.92
CA PRO A 267 -9.53 -15.72 -23.31
C PRO A 267 -8.30 -15.96 -24.20
N ASP A 268 -7.23 -15.19 -23.97
CA ASP A 268 -5.93 -15.32 -24.62
C ASP A 268 -4.92 -15.88 -23.61
N LYS A 269 -4.28 -17.02 -23.98
CA LYS A 269 -3.27 -17.70 -23.17
C LYS A 269 -1.85 -17.23 -23.45
N SER A 270 -1.67 -16.15 -24.21
CA SER A 270 -0.36 -15.51 -24.40
C SER A 270 0.11 -14.85 -23.11
N GLU A 271 1.42 -14.56 -23.02
CA GLU A 271 1.98 -13.79 -21.90
C GLU A 271 1.21 -12.48 -21.68
N GLN A 272 0.89 -11.77 -22.75
CA GLN A 272 0.16 -10.51 -22.68
C GLN A 272 -1.30 -10.71 -22.29
N GLY A 273 -1.97 -11.73 -22.81
CA GLY A 273 -3.38 -12.05 -22.48
C GLY A 273 -3.54 -12.40 -20.99
N ILE A 274 -2.66 -13.24 -20.45
CA ILE A 274 -2.63 -13.58 -19.02
C ILE A 274 -2.31 -12.35 -18.17
N ALA A 275 -1.33 -11.54 -18.59
CA ALA A 275 -1.00 -10.32 -17.87
C ALA A 275 -2.19 -9.35 -17.80
N ASN A 276 -2.92 -9.18 -18.89
CA ASN A 276 -4.12 -8.35 -18.95
C ASN A 276 -5.24 -8.89 -18.05
N GLN A 277 -5.48 -10.22 -18.08
CA GLN A 277 -6.49 -10.86 -17.23
C GLN A 277 -6.21 -10.68 -15.74
N LEU A 278 -4.94 -10.77 -15.35
CA LEU A 278 -4.48 -10.63 -13.96
C LEU A 278 -4.21 -9.18 -13.54
N GLY A 279 -4.31 -8.21 -14.46
CA GLY A 279 -4.01 -6.80 -14.20
C GLY A 279 -2.53 -6.56 -13.89
N LEU A 280 -1.62 -7.37 -14.47
CA LEU A 280 -0.18 -7.24 -14.30
C LEU A 280 0.35 -6.09 -15.16
N LYS A 281 1.33 -5.34 -14.67
CA LYS A 281 1.93 -4.20 -15.39
C LYS A 281 2.87 -4.62 -16.52
N SER A 282 3.40 -5.83 -16.47
CA SER A 282 4.35 -6.35 -17.46
C SER A 282 4.05 -7.79 -17.80
N SER A 283 4.14 -8.14 -19.09
CA SER A 283 3.90 -9.49 -19.57
C SER A 283 4.89 -10.51 -19.01
N TRP A 284 6.12 -10.11 -18.68
CA TRP A 284 7.10 -11.04 -18.11
C TRP A 284 6.67 -11.62 -16.75
N GLN A 285 5.84 -10.90 -15.98
CA GLN A 285 5.29 -11.38 -14.72
C GLN A 285 4.30 -12.54 -14.88
N SER A 286 3.78 -12.74 -16.09
CA SER A 286 2.90 -13.89 -16.41
C SER A 286 3.66 -15.19 -16.64
N LYS A 287 5.00 -15.16 -16.80
CA LYS A 287 5.80 -16.35 -17.11
C LYS A 287 5.66 -17.46 -16.07
N ASP A 288 5.67 -17.10 -14.78
CA ASP A 288 5.52 -18.06 -13.69
C ASP A 288 4.16 -18.77 -13.77
N TYR A 289 3.10 -18.04 -14.11
CA TYR A 289 1.77 -18.64 -14.31
C TYR A 289 1.75 -19.57 -15.52
N MET A 290 2.40 -19.20 -16.61
CA MET A 290 2.52 -20.08 -17.79
C MET A 290 3.30 -21.37 -17.49
N VAL A 291 4.37 -21.27 -16.71
CA VAL A 291 5.12 -22.46 -16.24
C VAL A 291 4.25 -23.33 -15.35
N ALA A 292 3.54 -22.70 -14.40
CA ALA A 292 2.64 -23.40 -13.49
C ALA A 292 1.48 -24.09 -14.23
N MET A 293 0.86 -23.45 -15.23
CA MET A 293 -0.22 -24.02 -16.05
C MET A 293 0.20 -25.30 -16.80
N ARG A 294 1.49 -25.46 -17.08
CA ARG A 294 2.00 -26.69 -17.71
C ARG A 294 2.16 -27.86 -16.73
N LYS A 295 2.24 -27.55 -15.41
CA LYS A 295 2.52 -28.54 -14.35
C LYS A 295 1.31 -28.84 -13.48
N TYR A 296 0.38 -27.92 -13.38
CA TYR A 296 -0.84 -28.06 -12.61
C TYR A 296 -2.05 -27.93 -13.53
N SER A 297 -2.95 -28.89 -13.54
CA SER A 297 -4.22 -28.75 -14.25
C SER A 297 -5.16 -27.80 -13.49
N GLY A 298 -6.19 -27.25 -14.15
CA GLY A 298 -7.18 -26.41 -13.49
C GLY A 298 -7.89 -27.13 -12.32
N VAL A 299 -8.11 -28.45 -12.43
CA VAL A 299 -8.67 -29.27 -11.34
C VAL A 299 -7.71 -29.35 -10.17
N ASN A 300 -6.41 -29.60 -10.43
CA ASN A 300 -5.40 -29.60 -9.36
C ASN A 300 -5.32 -28.24 -8.66
N VAL A 301 -5.36 -27.14 -9.41
CA VAL A 301 -5.33 -25.77 -8.83
C VAL A 301 -6.53 -25.55 -7.91
N MET A 302 -7.73 -25.99 -8.30
CA MET A 302 -8.92 -25.90 -7.47
C MET A 302 -8.77 -26.72 -6.17
N GLN A 303 -8.21 -27.93 -6.28
CA GLN A 303 -7.93 -28.78 -5.10
C GLN A 303 -6.92 -28.10 -4.17
N ILE A 304 -5.82 -27.57 -4.71
CA ILE A 304 -4.78 -26.85 -3.96
C ILE A 304 -5.38 -25.67 -3.19
N ILE A 305 -6.24 -24.87 -3.82
CA ILE A 305 -6.95 -23.77 -3.15
C ILE A 305 -7.79 -24.30 -1.97
N GLY A 306 -8.45 -25.44 -2.14
CA GLY A 306 -9.18 -26.14 -1.10
C GLY A 306 -8.27 -26.58 0.07
N GLU A 307 -7.10 -27.14 -0.23
CA GLU A 307 -6.12 -27.58 0.77
C GLU A 307 -5.50 -26.38 1.53
N ILE A 308 -5.23 -25.27 0.86
CA ILE A 308 -4.76 -24.04 1.52
C ILE A 308 -5.82 -23.54 2.51
N ARG A 309 -7.10 -23.48 2.10
CA ARG A 309 -8.20 -23.11 2.99
C ARG A 309 -8.34 -24.06 4.18
N TYR A 310 -8.17 -25.36 3.95
CA TYR A 310 -8.24 -26.37 5.00
C TYR A 310 -7.08 -26.22 6.01
N CYS A 311 -5.86 -25.98 5.49
CA CYS A 311 -4.70 -25.69 6.32
C CYS A 311 -4.90 -24.43 7.17
N ASP A 312 -5.46 -23.35 6.59
CA ASP A 312 -5.80 -22.13 7.35
C ASP A 312 -6.82 -22.40 8.45
N ALA A 313 -7.86 -23.18 8.19
CA ALA A 313 -8.84 -23.57 9.20
C ALA A 313 -8.19 -24.40 10.33
N LYS A 314 -7.34 -25.37 10.00
CA LYS A 314 -6.58 -26.17 10.97
C LYS A 314 -5.65 -25.30 11.83
N SER A 315 -4.97 -24.30 11.25
CA SER A 315 -4.08 -23.41 12.00
C SER A 315 -4.82 -22.56 13.04
N LYS A 316 -6.12 -22.37 12.85
CA LYS A 316 -7.03 -21.68 13.79
C LYS A 316 -7.76 -22.63 14.75
N GLY A 317 -7.36 -23.91 14.80
CA GLY A 317 -7.90 -24.92 15.72
C GLY A 317 -9.10 -25.70 15.19
N VAL A 318 -9.58 -25.45 13.97
CA VAL A 318 -10.73 -26.20 13.41
C VAL A 318 -10.28 -27.59 12.98
N GLY A 319 -10.71 -28.62 13.73
CA GLY A 319 -10.37 -30.01 13.45
C GLY A 319 -8.87 -30.36 13.66
N ASN A 320 -8.15 -29.53 14.39
CA ASN A 320 -6.73 -29.77 14.69
C ASN A 320 -6.44 -29.57 16.18
N PRO A 321 -6.38 -30.66 16.99
CA PRO A 321 -6.09 -30.54 18.41
C PRO A 321 -4.59 -30.43 18.76
N SER A 322 -3.66 -30.73 17.82
CA SER A 322 -2.26 -30.96 18.22
C SER A 322 -1.17 -30.66 17.20
N LEU A 323 -1.48 -30.42 15.91
CA LEU A 323 -0.44 -30.17 14.90
C LEU A 323 0.05 -28.73 14.97
N GLY A 324 1.36 -28.54 14.97
CA GLY A 324 1.98 -27.23 14.89
C GLY A 324 1.97 -26.65 13.48
N ASP A 325 2.24 -25.34 13.36
CA ASP A 325 2.27 -24.60 12.08
C ASP A 325 3.25 -25.23 11.07
N GLY A 326 4.40 -25.72 11.53
CA GLY A 326 5.39 -26.41 10.69
C GLY A 326 4.86 -27.70 10.07
N ASP A 327 4.17 -28.53 10.90
CA ASP A 327 3.59 -29.79 10.43
C ASP A 327 2.47 -29.53 9.41
N LEU A 328 1.63 -28.52 9.68
CA LEU A 328 0.56 -28.10 8.76
C LEU A 328 1.12 -27.62 7.42
N LEU A 329 2.20 -26.83 7.44
CA LEU A 329 2.85 -26.38 6.22
C LEU A 329 3.47 -27.54 5.44
N ARG A 330 4.09 -28.49 6.13
CA ARG A 330 4.68 -29.69 5.52
C ARG A 330 3.61 -30.55 4.84
N GLU A 331 2.47 -30.79 5.51
CA GLU A 331 1.32 -31.50 4.95
C GLU A 331 0.81 -30.79 3.68
N LEU A 332 0.62 -29.48 3.77
CA LEU A 332 0.14 -28.67 2.64
C LEU A 332 1.07 -28.75 1.42
N VAL A 333 2.37 -28.53 1.64
CA VAL A 333 3.35 -28.53 0.55
C VAL A 333 3.48 -29.92 -0.08
N TYR A 334 3.40 -30.98 0.72
CA TYR A 334 3.34 -32.33 0.18
C TYR A 334 2.14 -32.51 -0.76
N LYS A 335 0.94 -32.09 -0.36
CA LYS A 335 -0.27 -32.18 -1.21
C LYS A 335 -0.21 -31.30 -2.47
N ILE A 336 0.52 -30.20 -2.44
CA ILE A 336 0.71 -29.35 -3.64
C ILE A 336 1.66 -30.02 -4.64
N LEU A 337 2.68 -30.69 -4.16
CA LEU A 337 3.73 -31.28 -5.02
C LEU A 337 3.31 -32.62 -5.64
N HIS A 338 2.43 -33.37 -4.97
CA HIS A 338 1.96 -34.71 -5.36
C HIS A 338 0.50 -34.69 -5.76
#